data_d6bacec66cd18aa07b5a481ba8eb60ef
#
_entry.id   d6bacec66cd18aa07b5a481ba8eb60ef
#
_cell.length_a   1.000
_cell.length_b   1.000
_cell.length_c   1.000
_cell.angle_alpha   90.00
_cell.angle_beta   90.00
_cell.angle_gamma   90.00
#
_symmetry.space_group_name_H-M   'P 1'
#
loop_
_entity.id
_entity.type
_entity.pdbx_description
1 polymer ?
#
loop_
_entity_poly.entity_id
_entity_poly.type
_entity_poly.pdbx_seq_one_letter_code
_entity_poly.pdbx_strand_id
1 'polypeptide(L)'
;MITTKRLFLIPWHASDADELYELAKDLEIGPLCGWEPHKTLEDSKQVLAKVLSEKFCYAVKDMKTGHVIGSMSLKFEEIPDSKDSSKQLYQAEIGYWIGRPYWGQGLAPEGAQALTAYAFEEHGVDQVIIRYLERNKKSASVARKCGFTEMGIITDFNKYTGKEEQFGISVLTKADWERAQK
;
A
#
# COMPACT_ATOMS: atom_id res chain seq x y z
N MET A 1 -6.53 3.93 -14.18
CA MET A 1 -7.02 4.91 -13.17
C MET A 1 -8.09 4.24 -12.33
N ILE A 2 -7.97 4.34 -11.01
CA ILE A 2 -8.97 3.84 -10.06
C ILE A 2 -9.56 5.06 -9.36
N THR A 3 -10.89 5.11 -9.25
CA THR A 3 -11.60 6.25 -8.66
C THR A 3 -12.43 5.77 -7.48
N THR A 4 -12.39 6.52 -6.39
CA THR A 4 -13.22 6.28 -5.20
C THR A 4 -14.15 7.47 -4.95
N LYS A 5 -14.79 7.53 -3.81
CA LYS A 5 -15.64 8.67 -3.43
C LYS A 5 -14.85 9.98 -3.28
N ARG A 6 -13.58 9.91 -2.85
CA ARG A 6 -12.76 11.08 -2.52
C ARG A 6 -11.38 11.09 -3.18
N LEU A 7 -10.97 9.97 -3.82
CA LEU A 7 -9.60 9.77 -4.29
C LEU A 7 -9.56 9.42 -5.77
N PHE A 8 -8.51 9.90 -6.43
CA PHE A 8 -8.00 9.35 -7.68
C PHE A 8 -6.69 8.60 -7.39
N LEU A 9 -6.61 7.34 -7.82
CA LEU A 9 -5.37 6.58 -7.88
C LEU A 9 -4.93 6.54 -9.34
N ILE A 10 -3.92 7.32 -9.67
CA ILE A 10 -3.42 7.48 -11.05
C ILE A 10 -1.93 7.20 -11.10
N PRO A 11 -1.37 6.79 -12.25
CA PRO A 11 0.07 6.67 -12.39
C PRO A 11 0.76 7.97 -11.98
N TRP A 12 1.92 7.84 -11.35
CA TRP A 12 2.75 8.98 -11.01
C TRP A 12 3.24 9.71 -12.26
N HIS A 13 3.31 11.02 -12.19
CA HIS A 13 3.85 11.87 -13.24
C HIS A 13 5.06 12.64 -12.74
N ALA A 14 6.00 12.96 -13.62
CA ALA A 14 7.21 13.70 -13.23
C ALA A 14 6.92 15.06 -12.57
N SER A 15 5.80 15.70 -12.94
CA SER A 15 5.32 16.94 -12.30
C SER A 15 4.87 16.80 -10.85
N ASP A 16 4.69 15.57 -10.35
CA ASP A 16 4.28 15.33 -8.96
C ASP A 16 5.47 15.35 -7.97
N ALA A 17 6.70 15.58 -8.47
CA ALA A 17 7.92 15.50 -7.67
C ALA A 17 7.96 16.48 -6.49
N ASP A 18 7.48 17.71 -6.69
CA ASP A 18 7.46 18.73 -5.62
C ASP A 18 6.47 18.33 -4.51
N GLU A 19 5.27 17.90 -4.86
CA GLU A 19 4.27 17.44 -3.90
C GLU A 19 4.73 16.15 -3.19
N LEU A 20 5.37 15.24 -3.91
CA LEU A 20 5.99 14.05 -3.32
C LEU A 20 7.03 14.44 -2.28
N TYR A 21 7.92 15.39 -2.59
CA TYR A 21 8.95 15.85 -1.67
C TYR A 21 8.35 16.45 -0.40
N GLU A 22 7.36 17.32 -0.53
CA GLU A 22 6.70 17.96 0.61
C GLU A 22 6.10 16.94 1.59
N LEU A 23 5.60 15.82 1.09
CA LEU A 23 5.04 14.75 1.93
C LEU A 23 6.11 13.77 2.43
N ALA A 24 7.03 13.36 1.55
CA ALA A 24 8.00 12.30 1.84
C ALA A 24 9.19 12.75 2.72
N LYS A 25 9.41 14.05 2.89
CA LYS A 25 10.40 14.60 3.83
C LYS A 25 9.97 14.50 5.29
N ASP A 26 8.70 14.16 5.55
CA ASP A 26 8.17 14.05 6.91
C ASP A 26 8.81 12.86 7.65
N LEU A 27 9.42 13.16 8.80
CA LEU A 27 10.18 12.21 9.60
C LEU A 27 9.32 11.10 10.24
N GLU A 28 8.00 11.26 10.25
CA GLU A 28 7.07 10.26 10.81
C GLU A 28 6.54 9.27 9.76
N ILE A 29 6.63 9.57 8.46
CA ILE A 29 6.05 8.72 7.41
C ILE A 29 7.04 7.62 7.03
N GLY A 30 8.22 7.98 6.54
CA GLY A 30 9.22 7.03 6.04
C GLY A 30 9.53 5.91 7.02
N PRO A 31 9.91 6.20 8.29
CA PRO A 31 10.24 5.19 9.28
C PRO A 31 9.09 4.22 9.62
N LEU A 32 7.83 4.66 9.49
CA LEU A 32 6.66 3.78 9.66
C LEU A 32 6.38 2.90 8.45
N CYS A 33 6.91 3.28 7.29
CA CYS A 33 6.75 2.55 6.02
C CYS A 33 8.03 1.78 5.63
N GLY A 34 9.10 1.91 6.44
CA GLY A 34 10.36 1.19 6.24
C GLY A 34 11.32 1.84 5.25
N TRP A 35 11.21 3.16 5.02
CA TRP A 35 12.13 3.92 4.16
C TRP A 35 12.59 5.23 4.83
N GLU A 36 13.73 5.77 4.35
CA GLU A 36 14.31 7.01 4.85
C GLU A 36 13.56 8.23 4.29
N PRO A 37 13.24 9.24 5.11
CA PRO A 37 12.66 10.48 4.63
C PRO A 37 13.52 11.13 3.54
N HIS A 38 12.87 11.69 2.52
CA HIS A 38 13.56 12.36 1.43
C HIS A 38 14.24 13.64 1.96
N LYS A 39 15.52 13.79 1.68
CA LYS A 39 16.33 14.92 2.16
C LYS A 39 16.30 16.09 1.20
N THR A 40 16.11 15.80 -0.09
CA THR A 40 16.12 16.79 -1.17
C THR A 40 15.00 16.50 -2.18
N LEU A 41 14.64 17.50 -2.96
CA LEU A 41 13.74 17.31 -4.10
C LEU A 41 14.30 16.31 -5.13
N GLU A 42 15.64 16.27 -5.27
CA GLU A 42 16.29 15.33 -6.17
C GLU A 42 16.09 13.88 -5.73
N ASP A 43 16.09 13.60 -4.41
CA ASP A 43 15.75 12.26 -3.90
C ASP A 43 14.34 11.86 -4.33
N SER A 44 13.37 12.79 -4.25
CA SER A 44 12.00 12.55 -4.70
C SER A 44 11.92 12.27 -6.20
N LYS A 45 12.63 13.02 -7.02
CA LYS A 45 12.71 12.78 -8.47
C LYS A 45 13.30 11.41 -8.79
N GLN A 46 14.35 10.99 -8.08
CA GLN A 46 14.96 9.67 -8.27
C GLN A 46 14.04 8.53 -7.84
N VAL A 47 13.37 8.67 -6.70
CA VAL A 47 12.39 7.67 -6.22
C VAL A 47 11.22 7.60 -7.20
N LEU A 48 10.73 8.74 -7.68
CA LEU A 48 9.65 8.78 -8.66
C LEU A 48 10.04 8.06 -9.95
N ALA A 49 11.24 8.32 -10.48
CA ALA A 49 11.72 7.71 -11.71
C ALA A 49 12.04 6.21 -11.58
N LYS A 50 12.50 5.74 -10.43
CA LYS A 50 13.02 4.36 -10.25
C LYS A 50 12.04 3.41 -9.56
N VAL A 51 11.17 3.93 -8.69
CA VAL A 51 10.30 3.13 -7.83
C VAL A 51 8.83 3.39 -8.13
N LEU A 52 8.43 4.66 -8.12
CA LEU A 52 7.03 5.04 -8.27
C LEU A 52 6.54 5.00 -9.72
N SER A 53 7.44 4.92 -10.71
CA SER A 53 7.10 4.69 -12.12
C SER A 53 6.75 3.23 -12.45
N GLU A 54 6.91 2.31 -11.49
CA GLU A 54 6.56 0.91 -11.71
C GLU A 54 5.06 0.73 -11.96
N LYS A 55 4.72 -0.30 -12.73
CA LYS A 55 3.33 -0.68 -13.00
C LYS A 55 2.60 -0.94 -11.68
N PHE A 56 1.35 -0.49 -11.58
CA PHE A 56 0.51 -0.60 -10.39
C PHE A 56 0.99 0.22 -9.16
N CYS A 57 1.88 1.18 -9.37
CA CYS A 57 2.20 2.19 -8.37
C CYS A 57 1.46 3.49 -8.71
N TYR A 58 0.68 4.01 -7.76
CA TYR A 58 -0.23 5.12 -7.98
C TYR A 58 0.05 6.30 -7.06
N ALA A 59 0.04 7.51 -7.62
CA ALA A 59 -0.18 8.71 -6.85
C ALA A 59 -1.64 8.70 -6.35
N VAL A 60 -1.82 8.88 -5.06
CA VAL A 60 -3.14 9.10 -4.47
C VAL A 60 -3.40 10.59 -4.47
N LYS A 61 -4.40 11.04 -5.23
CA LYS A 61 -4.77 12.45 -5.30
C LYS A 61 -6.14 12.69 -4.67
N ASP A 62 -6.24 13.76 -3.91
CA ASP A 62 -7.52 14.24 -3.39
C ASP A 62 -8.39 14.74 -4.55
N MET A 63 -9.61 14.22 -4.64
CA MET A 63 -10.51 14.52 -5.77
C MET A 63 -10.94 15.99 -5.84
N LYS A 64 -10.98 16.69 -4.71
CA LYS A 64 -11.43 18.08 -4.66
C LYS A 64 -10.35 19.06 -5.09
N THR A 65 -9.11 18.77 -4.69
CA THR A 65 -7.98 19.69 -4.88
C THR A 65 -7.07 19.29 -6.02
N GLY A 66 -7.07 18.02 -6.42
CA GLY A 66 -6.13 17.43 -7.37
C GLY A 66 -4.72 17.21 -6.80
N HIS A 67 -4.45 17.61 -5.56
CA HIS A 67 -3.14 17.47 -4.93
C HIS A 67 -2.81 16.03 -4.57
N VAL A 68 -1.54 15.69 -4.66
CA VAL A 68 -1.02 14.42 -4.16
C VAL A 68 -1.11 14.38 -2.65
N ILE A 69 -1.69 13.32 -2.10
CA ILE A 69 -1.84 13.12 -0.66
C ILE A 69 -1.14 11.85 -0.16
N GLY A 70 -0.58 11.04 -1.05
CA GLY A 70 0.11 9.81 -0.70
C GLY A 70 0.41 8.92 -1.91
N SER A 71 0.76 7.67 -1.63
CA SER A 71 1.03 6.64 -2.63
C SER A 71 0.35 5.34 -2.26
N MET A 72 -0.09 4.59 -3.26
CA MET A 72 -0.58 3.22 -3.11
C MET A 72 -0.06 2.35 -4.24
N SER A 73 0.16 1.07 -3.96
CA SER A 73 0.65 0.13 -4.96
C SER A 73 0.08 -1.26 -4.78
N LEU A 74 0.09 -2.04 -5.87
CA LEU A 74 -0.14 -3.47 -5.88
C LEU A 74 1.12 -4.17 -6.41
N LYS A 75 1.60 -5.17 -5.67
CA LYS A 75 2.61 -6.10 -6.13
C LYS A 75 1.98 -7.47 -6.25
N PHE A 76 2.06 -8.05 -7.44
CA PHE A 76 1.51 -9.37 -7.72
C PHE A 76 2.61 -10.44 -7.67
N GLU A 77 2.29 -11.60 -7.09
CA GLU A 77 3.22 -12.73 -7.02
C GLU A 77 2.45 -14.06 -6.91
N GLU A 78 3.10 -15.12 -7.38
CA GLU A 78 2.65 -16.51 -7.14
C GLU A 78 3.40 -17.06 -5.94
N ILE A 79 2.68 -17.66 -5.01
CA ILE A 79 3.24 -18.27 -3.81
C ILE A 79 2.73 -19.70 -3.65
N PRO A 80 3.48 -20.60 -2.98
CA PRO A 80 2.96 -21.93 -2.64
C PRO A 80 1.73 -21.81 -1.72
N ASP A 81 0.70 -22.64 -1.99
CA ASP A 81 -0.42 -22.74 -1.07
C ASP A 81 0.02 -23.42 0.22
N SER A 82 -0.17 -22.78 1.36
CA SER A 82 0.20 -23.34 2.67
C SER A 82 -0.59 -24.61 3.05
N LYS A 83 -1.75 -24.83 2.41
CA LYS A 83 -2.63 -26.00 2.64
C LYS A 83 -2.35 -27.14 1.67
N ASP A 84 -1.85 -26.82 0.48
CA ASP A 84 -1.56 -27.79 -0.56
C ASP A 84 -0.34 -27.31 -1.37
N SER A 85 0.85 -27.78 -0.98
CA SER A 85 2.12 -27.36 -1.63
C SER A 85 2.24 -27.74 -3.11
N SER A 86 1.31 -28.54 -3.65
CA SER A 86 1.24 -28.82 -5.10
C SER A 86 0.55 -27.70 -5.88
N LYS A 87 -0.06 -26.75 -5.19
CA LYS A 87 -0.77 -25.60 -5.79
C LYS A 87 -0.03 -24.28 -5.54
N GLN A 88 -0.25 -23.37 -6.46
CA GLN A 88 0.17 -21.98 -6.33
C GLN A 88 -1.07 -21.12 -6.06
N LEU A 89 -0.89 -20.13 -5.21
CA LEU A 89 -1.85 -19.05 -5.01
C LEU A 89 -1.32 -17.79 -5.71
N TYR A 90 -2.18 -17.13 -6.45
CA TYR A 90 -1.88 -15.82 -7.01
C TYR A 90 -2.34 -14.76 -6.01
N GLN A 91 -1.39 -13.97 -5.50
CA GLN A 91 -1.70 -12.93 -4.50
C GLN A 91 -1.28 -11.55 -4.95
N ALA A 92 -1.93 -10.55 -4.35
CA ALA A 92 -1.51 -9.15 -4.45
C ALA A 92 -1.16 -8.61 -3.07
N GLU A 93 -0.02 -7.93 -2.94
CA GLU A 93 0.34 -7.14 -1.75
C GLU A 93 -0.01 -5.67 -1.99
N ILE A 94 -0.79 -5.08 -1.07
CA ILE A 94 -1.05 -3.64 -1.06
C ILE A 94 0.01 -2.94 -0.21
N GLY A 95 0.79 -2.06 -0.85
CA GLY A 95 1.63 -1.08 -0.20
C GLY A 95 0.97 0.30 -0.21
N TYR A 96 1.10 1.07 0.86
CA TYR A 96 0.58 2.44 0.89
C TYR A 96 1.22 3.31 1.97
N TRP A 97 1.18 4.60 1.73
CA TRP A 97 1.35 5.64 2.73
C TRP A 97 0.50 6.86 2.37
N ILE A 98 0.08 7.59 3.38
CA ILE A 98 -0.69 8.84 3.26
C ILE A 98 0.05 9.93 4.03
N GLY A 99 0.11 11.12 3.47
CA GLY A 99 0.69 12.29 4.10
C GLY A 99 0.05 12.62 5.45
N ARG A 100 0.86 13.02 6.41
CA ARG A 100 0.42 13.26 7.80
C ARG A 100 -0.78 14.23 7.93
N PRO A 101 -0.88 15.33 7.16
CA PRO A 101 -2.04 16.22 7.21
C PRO A 101 -3.38 15.54 6.89
N TYR A 102 -3.33 14.37 6.24
CA TYR A 102 -4.51 13.62 5.78
C TYR A 102 -4.83 12.38 6.63
N TRP A 103 -4.08 12.17 7.73
CA TRP A 103 -4.33 11.06 8.64
C TRP A 103 -5.66 11.21 9.39
N GLY A 104 -6.21 10.09 9.86
CA GLY A 104 -7.45 10.08 10.65
C GLY A 104 -8.74 10.30 9.85
N GLN A 105 -8.65 10.60 8.56
CA GLN A 105 -9.80 10.91 7.71
C GLN A 105 -10.40 9.69 6.97
N GLY A 106 -9.86 8.49 7.20
CA GLY A 106 -10.34 7.26 6.55
C GLY A 106 -9.92 7.12 5.07
N LEU A 107 -8.96 7.91 4.58
CA LEU A 107 -8.54 7.89 3.18
C LEU A 107 -7.72 6.64 2.84
N ALA A 108 -6.85 6.20 3.75
CA ALA A 108 -6.08 4.96 3.55
C ALA A 108 -6.99 3.72 3.44
N PRO A 109 -7.97 3.48 4.34
CA PRO A 109 -8.93 2.39 4.13
C PRO A 109 -9.72 2.50 2.82
N GLU A 110 -10.15 3.70 2.44
CA GLU A 110 -10.90 3.92 1.20
C GLU A 110 -10.10 3.50 -0.04
N GLY A 111 -8.85 3.94 -0.14
CA GLY A 111 -7.97 3.55 -1.24
C GLY A 111 -7.59 2.07 -1.21
N ALA A 112 -7.32 1.50 -0.01
CA ALA A 112 -7.00 0.08 0.13
C ALA A 112 -8.17 -0.82 -0.28
N GLN A 113 -9.41 -0.46 0.07
CA GLN A 113 -10.61 -1.17 -0.38
C GLN A 113 -10.76 -1.14 -1.91
N ALA A 114 -10.52 0.02 -2.54
CA ALA A 114 -10.57 0.14 -3.99
C ALA A 114 -9.50 -0.70 -4.70
N LEU A 115 -8.27 -0.74 -4.16
CA LEU A 115 -7.21 -1.61 -4.69
C LEU A 115 -7.52 -3.08 -4.46
N THR A 116 -8.13 -3.44 -3.34
CA THR A 116 -8.58 -4.82 -3.05
C THR A 116 -9.62 -5.28 -4.08
N ALA A 117 -10.65 -4.47 -4.33
CA ALA A 117 -11.65 -4.77 -5.35
C ALA A 117 -11.00 -4.92 -6.73
N TYR A 118 -10.12 -3.98 -7.10
CA TYR A 118 -9.40 -4.01 -8.36
C TYR A 118 -8.55 -5.29 -8.53
N ALA A 119 -7.87 -5.73 -7.46
CA ALA A 119 -7.06 -6.94 -7.49
C ALA A 119 -7.93 -8.20 -7.70
N PHE A 120 -9.08 -8.31 -7.01
CA PHE A 120 -9.97 -9.45 -7.15
C PHE A 120 -10.73 -9.45 -8.48
N GLU A 121 -11.27 -8.32 -8.92
CA GLU A 121 -12.14 -8.22 -10.08
C GLU A 121 -11.37 -8.23 -11.40
N GLU A 122 -10.29 -7.45 -11.48
CA GLU A 122 -9.54 -7.25 -12.72
C GLU A 122 -8.35 -8.19 -12.89
N HIS A 123 -7.79 -8.69 -11.78
CA HIS A 123 -6.60 -9.55 -11.81
C HIS A 123 -6.86 -10.97 -11.33
N GLY A 124 -8.03 -11.25 -10.75
CA GLY A 124 -8.42 -12.61 -10.38
C GLY A 124 -7.54 -13.25 -9.32
N VAL A 125 -6.93 -12.46 -8.44
CA VAL A 125 -6.08 -13.00 -7.36
C VAL A 125 -6.88 -13.87 -6.39
N ASP A 126 -6.23 -14.84 -5.75
CA ASP A 126 -6.86 -15.71 -4.75
C ASP A 126 -6.94 -15.00 -3.39
N GLN A 127 -5.97 -14.13 -3.11
CA GLN A 127 -5.92 -13.35 -1.88
C GLN A 127 -5.20 -12.01 -2.06
N VAL A 128 -5.53 -11.08 -1.17
CA VAL A 128 -4.83 -9.80 -1.02
C VAL A 128 -4.22 -9.75 0.37
N ILE A 129 -2.97 -9.26 0.47
CA ILE A 129 -2.28 -9.08 1.74
C ILE A 129 -1.92 -7.62 1.98
N ILE A 130 -1.84 -7.26 3.24
CA ILE A 130 -1.21 -6.02 3.72
C ILE A 130 -0.12 -6.43 4.69
N ARG A 131 1.13 -6.07 4.37
CA ARG A 131 2.28 -6.23 5.24
C ARG A 131 2.67 -4.88 5.80
N TYR A 132 2.90 -4.80 7.10
CA TYR A 132 3.25 -3.56 7.78
C TYR A 132 4.24 -3.82 8.91
N LEU A 133 5.10 -2.84 9.20
CA LEU A 133 5.96 -2.92 10.38
C LEU A 133 5.09 -3.10 11.64
N GLU A 134 5.46 -4.04 12.51
CA GLU A 134 4.65 -4.41 13.69
C GLU A 134 4.34 -3.19 14.56
N ARG A 135 5.30 -2.27 14.66
CA ARG A 135 5.15 -0.99 15.40
C ARG A 135 4.16 -0.02 14.73
N ASN A 136 3.79 -0.22 13.46
CA ASN A 136 2.83 0.63 12.74
C ASN A 136 1.39 0.19 13.02
N LYS A 137 0.91 0.47 14.24
CA LYS A 137 -0.46 0.13 14.66
C LYS A 137 -1.55 0.81 13.85
N LYS A 138 -1.23 1.94 13.20
CA LYS A 138 -2.16 2.63 12.27
C LYS A 138 -2.42 1.76 11.05
N SER A 139 -1.38 1.16 10.46
CA SER A 139 -1.54 0.25 9.31
C SER A 139 -2.30 -1.02 9.68
N ALA A 140 -2.04 -1.62 10.84
CA ALA A 140 -2.84 -2.72 11.36
C ALA A 140 -4.34 -2.36 11.50
N SER A 141 -4.64 -1.13 11.95
CA SER A 141 -6.02 -0.64 12.03
C SER A 141 -6.66 -0.46 10.66
N VAL A 142 -5.91 -0.03 9.64
CA VAL A 142 -6.39 0.06 8.25
C VAL A 142 -6.76 -1.32 7.74
N ALA A 143 -5.88 -2.32 7.88
CA ALA A 143 -6.14 -3.69 7.45
C ALA A 143 -7.43 -4.24 8.07
N ARG A 144 -7.62 -4.10 9.39
CA ARG A 144 -8.85 -4.53 10.08
C ARG A 144 -10.10 -3.83 9.55
N LYS A 145 -10.03 -2.50 9.31
CA LYS A 145 -11.17 -1.74 8.75
C LYS A 145 -11.54 -2.17 7.34
N CYS A 146 -10.59 -2.71 6.59
CA CYS A 146 -10.81 -3.26 5.25
C CYS A 146 -11.24 -4.74 5.26
N GLY A 147 -11.45 -5.36 6.44
CA GLY A 147 -11.91 -6.74 6.56
C GLY A 147 -10.80 -7.78 6.48
N PHE A 148 -9.52 -7.37 6.55
CA PHE A 148 -8.40 -8.31 6.57
C PHE A 148 -8.27 -8.99 7.93
N THR A 149 -7.95 -10.28 7.91
CA THR A 149 -7.66 -11.10 9.09
C THR A 149 -6.15 -11.06 9.36
N GLU A 150 -5.76 -10.77 10.59
CA GLU A 150 -4.37 -10.79 11.03
C GLU A 150 -3.88 -12.24 11.14
N MET A 151 -2.78 -12.57 10.46
CA MET A 151 -2.21 -13.92 10.38
C MET A 151 -1.03 -14.13 11.32
N GLY A 152 -0.49 -13.05 11.90
CA GLY A 152 0.64 -13.10 12.81
C GLY A 152 1.77 -12.15 12.44
N ILE A 153 2.92 -12.39 13.07
CA ILE A 153 4.12 -11.58 12.92
C ILE A 153 5.22 -12.44 12.34
N ILE A 154 5.94 -11.92 11.35
CA ILE A 154 7.15 -12.51 10.80
C ILE A 154 8.35 -11.60 11.05
N THR A 155 9.53 -12.17 11.14
CA THR A 155 10.80 -11.43 11.08
C THR A 155 11.33 -11.51 9.65
N ASP A 156 11.60 -10.36 9.06
CA ASP A 156 12.14 -10.29 7.70
C ASP A 156 13.13 -9.12 7.58
N PHE A 157 14.00 -9.21 6.58
CA PHE A 157 15.00 -8.20 6.31
C PHE A 157 14.37 -6.97 5.63
N ASN A 158 14.46 -5.82 6.30
CA ASN A 158 14.05 -4.57 5.69
C ASN A 158 15.21 -4.00 4.87
N LYS A 159 15.12 -4.11 3.55
CA LYS A 159 16.14 -3.62 2.62
C LYS A 159 16.41 -2.12 2.69
N TYR A 160 15.47 -1.34 3.20
CA TYR A 160 15.61 0.12 3.31
C TYR A 160 16.36 0.52 4.58
N THR A 161 16.15 -0.19 5.70
CA THR A 161 16.86 0.07 6.96
C THR A 161 18.13 -0.77 7.11
N GLY A 162 18.28 -1.82 6.30
CA GLY A 162 19.41 -2.77 6.38
C GLY A 162 19.38 -3.63 7.63
N LYS A 163 18.21 -3.86 8.24
CA LYS A 163 18.02 -4.61 9.49
C LYS A 163 16.89 -5.61 9.38
N GLU A 164 16.94 -6.63 10.22
CA GLU A 164 15.78 -7.49 10.50
C GLU A 164 14.77 -6.69 11.33
N GLU A 165 13.52 -6.73 10.92
CA GLU A 165 12.40 -6.08 11.59
C GLU A 165 11.19 -7.02 11.65
N GLN A 166 10.30 -6.75 12.58
CA GLN A 166 9.04 -7.51 12.71
C GLN A 166 7.96 -6.87 11.85
N PHE A 167 7.29 -7.71 11.06
CA PHE A 167 6.18 -7.33 10.20
C PHE A 167 4.93 -8.09 10.59
N GLY A 168 3.82 -7.38 10.78
CA GLY A 168 2.49 -7.97 10.82
C GLY A 168 2.01 -8.25 9.39
N ILE A 169 1.33 -9.38 9.23
CA ILE A 169 0.69 -9.77 7.97
C ILE A 169 -0.79 -9.91 8.20
N SER A 170 -1.57 -9.25 7.35
CA SER A 170 -3.02 -9.40 7.31
C SER A 170 -3.44 -9.84 5.91
N VAL A 171 -4.40 -10.77 5.83
CA VAL A 171 -4.85 -11.42 4.60
C VAL A 171 -6.36 -11.26 4.45
N LEU A 172 -6.80 -11.02 3.23
CA LEU A 172 -8.20 -11.13 2.81
C LEU A 172 -8.28 -12.08 1.63
N THR A 173 -8.99 -13.21 1.80
CA THR A 173 -9.21 -14.15 0.70
C THR A 173 -10.36 -13.67 -0.20
N LYS A 174 -10.35 -14.10 -1.46
CA LYS A 174 -11.45 -13.81 -2.40
C LYS A 174 -12.79 -14.27 -1.86
N ALA A 175 -12.84 -15.46 -1.25
CA ALA A 175 -14.07 -16.01 -0.67
C ALA A 175 -14.62 -15.16 0.49
N ASP A 176 -13.74 -14.62 1.35
CA ASP A 176 -14.14 -13.73 2.45
C ASP A 176 -14.62 -12.38 1.93
N TRP A 177 -13.93 -11.84 0.93
CA TRP A 177 -14.33 -10.59 0.29
C TRP A 177 -15.70 -10.70 -0.40
N GLU A 178 -15.94 -11.76 -1.18
CA GLU A 178 -17.24 -12.01 -1.82
C GLU A 178 -18.39 -12.18 -0.81
N ARG A 179 -18.11 -12.79 0.35
CA ARG A 179 -19.11 -12.92 1.44
C ARG A 179 -19.49 -11.58 2.06
N ALA A 180 -18.54 -10.68 2.16
CA ALA A 180 -18.77 -9.35 2.72
C ALA A 180 -19.54 -8.40 1.78
N GLN A 181 -19.68 -8.75 0.49
CA GLN A 181 -20.45 -7.99 -0.51
C GLN A 181 -21.94 -8.38 -0.55
N LYS A 182 -22.32 -9.48 0.10
CA LYS A 182 -23.72 -9.98 0.17
C LYS A 182 -24.47 -9.36 1.34
#